data_022063b7d1a691e70c0cec30d8608e82
#
_entry.id   022063b7d1a691e70c0cec30d8608e82
#
_cell.length_a   1.000
_cell.length_b   1.000
_cell.length_c   1.000
_cell.angle_alpha   90.00
_cell.angle_beta   90.00
_cell.angle_gamma   90.00
#
_symmetry.space_group_name_H-M   'P 1'
#
loop_
_entity.id
_entity.type
_entity.pdbx_description
1 polymer ?
#
loop_
_entity_poly.entity_id
_entity_poly.type
_entity_poly.pdbx_seq_one_letter_code
_entity_poly.pdbx_strand_id
1 'polypeptide(L)'
;CLLVEQPLSRVDAQQVVALHETWTDQVHYHVLLPLEDAAAHIEAALGTLAAGDVMAATPLSVLEADAERARREAVEMSERDCQQCVATLVELGASADGEIVAGDPVERLTSSVSSRGSDEVIILTRPHLVAETFHTDWTHKARRHLGVPILHMLAHRDSI
;
A
#
# COMPACT_ATOMS: atom_id res chain seq x y z
N CYS A 1 -1.07 13.45 -2.35
CA CYS A 1 -1.22 12.18 -1.64
C CYS A 1 -0.63 11.06 -2.50
N LEU A 2 0.11 10.12 -1.91
CA LEU A 2 0.81 9.04 -2.62
C LEU A 2 0.32 7.68 -2.10
N LEU A 3 -0.45 6.96 -2.88
CA LEU A 3 -0.85 5.60 -2.58
C LEU A 3 0.11 4.62 -3.24
N VAL A 4 0.76 3.78 -2.44
CA VAL A 4 1.72 2.78 -2.91
C VAL A 4 1.22 1.38 -2.57
N GLU A 5 1.31 0.45 -3.50
CA GLU A 5 0.93 -0.93 -3.29
C GLU A 5 2.02 -1.75 -2.58
N GLN A 6 3.25 -1.32 -2.68
CA GLN A 6 4.43 -1.93 -2.07
C GLN A 6 5.40 -0.85 -1.59
N PRO A 7 6.39 -1.18 -0.74
CA PRO A 7 7.41 -0.24 -0.36
C PRO A 7 8.09 0.41 -1.58
N LEU A 8 8.33 1.72 -1.50
CA LEU A 8 8.97 2.48 -2.57
C LEU A 8 10.42 2.04 -2.75
N SER A 9 10.79 1.65 -3.97
CA SER A 9 12.19 1.58 -4.34
C SER A 9 12.77 3.01 -4.43
N ARG A 10 14.10 3.12 -4.34
CA ARG A 10 14.77 4.43 -4.53
C ARG A 10 14.50 5.03 -5.90
N VAL A 11 14.39 4.18 -6.93
CA VAL A 11 14.11 4.61 -8.31
C VAL A 11 12.69 5.18 -8.40
N ASP A 12 11.71 4.49 -7.82
CA ASP A 12 10.32 4.95 -7.80
C ASP A 12 10.19 6.27 -7.05
N ALA A 13 10.83 6.39 -5.89
CA ALA A 13 10.85 7.63 -5.11
C ALA A 13 11.47 8.78 -5.90
N GLN A 14 12.57 8.55 -6.63
CA GLN A 14 13.19 9.54 -7.51
C GLN A 14 12.23 9.99 -8.62
N GLN A 15 11.51 9.06 -9.24
CA GLN A 15 10.53 9.40 -10.27
C GLN A 15 9.37 10.23 -9.70
N VAL A 16 8.86 9.86 -8.52
CA VAL A 16 7.80 10.63 -7.85
C VAL A 16 8.26 12.05 -7.52
N VAL A 17 9.45 12.21 -6.96
CA VAL A 17 10.00 13.54 -6.62
C VAL A 17 10.25 14.36 -7.89
N ALA A 18 10.77 13.75 -8.95
CA ALA A 18 11.06 14.43 -10.23
C ALA A 18 9.80 15.02 -10.90
N LEU A 19 8.62 14.48 -10.66
CA LEU A 19 7.37 15.05 -11.18
C LEU A 19 7.15 16.50 -10.73
N HIS A 20 7.68 16.88 -9.60
CA HIS A 20 7.45 18.19 -8.96
C HIS A 20 8.71 19.06 -8.92
N GLU A 21 9.79 18.68 -9.60
CA GLU A 21 11.05 19.46 -9.61
C GLU A 21 10.88 20.89 -10.11
N THR A 22 9.91 21.12 -10.98
CA THR A 22 9.62 22.45 -11.54
C THR A 22 8.69 23.30 -10.67
N TRP A 23 8.16 22.74 -9.61
CA TRP A 23 7.27 23.45 -8.69
C TRP A 23 8.09 24.37 -7.77
N THR A 24 7.60 25.58 -7.60
CA THR A 24 8.26 26.57 -6.71
C THR A 24 7.93 26.36 -5.24
N ASP A 25 6.80 25.73 -4.98
CA ASP A 25 6.32 25.47 -3.63
C ASP A 25 6.86 24.13 -3.12
N GLN A 26 7.09 24.05 -1.81
CA GLN A 26 7.53 22.83 -1.19
C GLN A 26 6.42 21.77 -1.23
N VAL A 27 6.69 20.66 -1.90
CA VAL A 27 5.75 19.53 -1.97
C VAL A 27 5.86 18.65 -0.73
N HIS A 28 4.72 18.35 -0.13
CA HIS A 28 4.60 17.40 0.95
C HIS A 28 3.91 16.12 0.48
N TYR A 29 4.57 14.98 0.65
CA TYR A 29 4.03 13.66 0.28
C TYR A 29 3.42 12.99 1.49
N HIS A 30 2.13 12.65 1.39
CA HIS A 30 1.48 11.79 2.37
C HIS A 30 1.35 10.38 1.78
N VAL A 31 2.12 9.44 2.33
CA VAL A 31 2.19 8.06 1.86
C VAL A 31 1.11 7.22 2.51
N LEU A 32 0.33 6.52 1.69
CA LEU A 32 -0.64 5.50 2.12
C LEU A 32 -0.13 4.14 1.65
N LEU A 33 0.18 3.25 2.58
CA LEU A 33 0.59 1.88 2.31
C LEU A 33 -0.49 0.92 2.82
N PRO A 34 -1.21 0.20 1.93
CA PRO A 34 -2.17 -0.82 2.35
C PRO A 34 -1.50 -1.93 3.15
N LEU A 35 -2.15 -2.33 4.23
CA LEU A 35 -1.77 -3.51 4.97
C LEU A 35 -1.99 -4.74 4.08
N GLU A 36 -0.96 -5.56 3.87
CA GLU A 36 -1.16 -6.85 3.23
C GLU A 36 -2.18 -7.66 4.03
N ASP A 37 -3.18 -8.22 3.34
CA ASP A 37 -4.24 -8.97 4.00
C ASP A 37 -3.70 -10.28 4.56
N ALA A 38 -3.15 -10.21 5.76
CA ALA A 38 -2.65 -11.37 6.49
C ALA A 38 -3.75 -12.43 6.68
N ALA A 39 -5.03 -12.01 6.71
CA ALA A 39 -6.16 -12.91 6.79
C ALA A 39 -6.28 -13.79 5.54
N ALA A 40 -6.10 -13.23 4.35
CA ALA A 40 -6.13 -14.00 3.11
C ALA A 40 -4.98 -15.03 3.04
N HIS A 41 -3.80 -14.68 3.55
CA HIS A 41 -2.68 -15.62 3.65
C HIS A 41 -2.93 -16.74 4.67
N ILE A 42 -3.56 -16.44 5.78
CA ILE A 42 -3.93 -17.42 6.80
C ILE A 42 -5.04 -18.33 6.29
N GLU A 43 -6.06 -17.79 5.62
CA GLU A 43 -7.13 -18.60 5.00
C GLU A 43 -6.59 -19.52 3.90
N ALA A 44 -5.66 -19.04 3.08
CA ALA A 44 -4.99 -19.85 2.07
C ALA A 44 -4.14 -20.97 2.71
N ALA A 45 -3.42 -20.69 3.80
CA ALA A 45 -2.64 -21.66 4.55
C ALA A 45 -3.54 -22.70 5.25
N LEU A 46 -4.66 -22.27 5.83
CA LEU A 46 -5.65 -23.17 6.45
C LEU A 46 -6.38 -24.01 5.39
N GLY A 47 -6.67 -23.45 4.22
CA GLY A 47 -7.26 -24.19 3.10
C GLY A 47 -6.36 -25.32 2.58
N THR A 48 -5.05 -25.12 2.55
CA THR A 48 -4.07 -26.16 2.21
C THR A 48 -3.95 -27.25 3.28
N LEU A 49 -4.08 -26.90 4.55
CA LEU A 49 -4.08 -27.88 5.65
C LEU A 49 -5.38 -28.70 5.70
N ALA A 50 -6.52 -28.11 5.34
CA ALA A 50 -7.81 -28.82 5.27
C ALA A 50 -7.91 -29.81 4.10
N ALA A 51 -7.11 -29.61 3.03
CA ALA A 51 -7.06 -30.49 1.87
C ALA A 51 -6.11 -31.68 2.05
N GLY A 52 -5.26 -31.68 3.06
CA GLY A 52 -4.27 -32.74 3.35
C GLY A 52 -4.36 -33.25 4.77
N ASP A 53 -4.92 -34.44 4.92
CA ASP A 53 -4.82 -35.32 6.08
C ASP A 53 -5.36 -34.82 7.44
N VAL A 54 -6.56 -35.28 7.75
CA VAL A 54 -7.29 -35.09 9.01
C VAL A 54 -6.70 -36.00 10.08
N MET A 55 -5.51 -35.73 10.63
CA MET A 55 -4.95 -36.53 11.73
C MET A 55 -4.24 -35.77 12.84
N ALA A 56 -4.56 -34.49 13.06
CA ALA A 56 -4.33 -33.88 14.38
C ALA A 56 -5.25 -32.65 14.51
N ALA A 57 -6.28 -32.79 15.32
CA ALA A 57 -7.11 -31.66 15.71
C ALA A 57 -6.25 -30.68 16.53
N THR A 58 -5.65 -29.70 15.85
CA THR A 58 -5.02 -28.56 16.53
C THR A 58 -6.14 -27.80 17.26
N PRO A 59 -6.03 -27.55 18.57
CA PRO A 59 -7.04 -26.81 19.29
C PRO A 59 -7.32 -25.46 18.62
N LEU A 60 -8.57 -25.08 18.48
CA LEU A 60 -9.00 -23.82 17.85
C LEU A 60 -8.31 -22.60 18.47
N SER A 61 -8.07 -22.64 19.78
CA SER A 61 -7.33 -21.61 20.52
C SER A 61 -5.87 -21.42 20.09
N VAL A 62 -5.21 -22.46 19.60
CA VAL A 62 -3.84 -22.37 19.08
C VAL A 62 -3.86 -21.71 17.71
N LEU A 63 -4.83 -22.05 16.86
CA LEU A 63 -5.02 -21.45 15.56
C LEU A 63 -5.36 -19.95 15.66
N GLU A 64 -6.20 -19.56 16.62
CA GLU A 64 -6.54 -18.15 16.89
C GLU A 64 -5.32 -17.36 17.38
N ALA A 65 -4.51 -17.94 18.27
CA ALA A 65 -3.29 -17.31 18.78
C ALA A 65 -2.23 -17.12 17.68
N ASP A 66 -2.09 -18.09 16.79
CA ASP A 66 -1.17 -18.02 15.65
C ASP A 66 -1.64 -17.01 14.61
N ALA A 67 -2.94 -16.92 14.34
CA ALA A 67 -3.53 -15.92 13.45
C ALA A 67 -3.32 -14.50 13.98
N GLU A 68 -3.51 -14.29 15.28
CA GLU A 68 -3.30 -13.01 15.93
C GLU A 68 -1.82 -12.59 15.94
N ARG A 69 -0.92 -13.54 16.11
CA ARG A 69 0.52 -13.29 16.00
C ARG A 69 0.90 -12.87 14.57
N ALA A 70 0.45 -13.62 13.56
CA ALA A 70 0.71 -13.32 12.16
C ALA A 70 0.17 -11.94 11.76
N ARG A 71 -1.01 -11.57 12.28
CA ARG A 71 -1.57 -10.23 12.06
C ARG A 71 -0.70 -9.13 12.67
N ARG A 72 -0.22 -9.31 13.90
CA ARG A 72 0.69 -8.34 14.53
C ARG A 72 2.00 -8.21 13.76
N GLU A 73 2.60 -9.32 13.35
CA GLU A 73 3.83 -9.33 12.55
C GLU A 73 3.64 -8.61 11.20
N ALA A 74 2.48 -8.81 10.54
CA ALA A 74 2.14 -8.12 9.30
C ALA A 74 2.00 -6.60 9.50
N VAL A 75 1.36 -6.18 10.59
CA VAL A 75 1.24 -4.75 10.95
C VAL A 75 2.61 -4.14 11.19
N GLU A 76 3.44 -4.77 12.02
CA GLU A 76 4.80 -4.29 12.32
C GLU A 76 5.70 -4.23 11.07
N MET A 77 5.53 -5.17 10.14
CA MET A 77 6.25 -5.16 8.87
C MET A 77 5.79 -3.99 8.01
N SER A 78 4.48 -3.82 7.83
CA SER A 78 3.92 -2.73 7.04
C SER A 78 4.25 -1.34 7.62
N GLU A 79 4.31 -1.22 8.94
CA GLU A 79 4.76 0.02 9.60
C GLU A 79 6.20 0.35 9.27
N ARG A 80 7.11 -0.64 9.31
CA ARG A 80 8.51 -0.47 8.91
C ARG A 80 8.65 -0.11 7.43
N ASP A 81 7.88 -0.75 6.58
CA ASP A 81 7.85 -0.49 5.14
C ASP A 81 7.33 0.92 4.84
N CYS A 82 6.29 1.37 5.53
CA CYS A 82 5.79 2.74 5.43
C CYS A 82 6.84 3.77 5.89
N GLN A 83 7.50 3.52 7.02
CA GLN A 83 8.59 4.35 7.51
C GLN A 83 9.76 4.41 6.52
N GLN A 84 10.09 3.28 5.88
CA GLN A 84 11.11 3.22 4.84
C GLN A 84 10.74 4.05 3.62
N CYS A 85 9.47 4.02 3.17
CA CYS A 85 8.97 4.89 2.09
C CYS A 85 9.18 6.37 2.43
N VAL A 86 8.76 6.77 3.62
CA VAL A 86 8.92 8.16 4.10
C VAL A 86 10.39 8.54 4.17
N ALA A 87 11.24 7.70 4.75
CA ALA A 87 12.68 7.95 4.85
C ALA A 87 13.33 8.12 3.46
N THR A 88 12.96 7.28 2.50
CA THR A 88 13.48 7.34 1.13
C THR A 88 13.12 8.67 0.45
N LEU A 89 11.88 9.16 0.63
CA LEU A 89 11.46 10.46 0.11
C LEU A 89 12.20 11.62 0.79
N VAL A 90 12.39 11.55 2.10
CA VAL A 90 13.13 12.57 2.88
C VAL A 90 14.59 12.61 2.50
N GLU A 91 15.25 11.47 2.27
CA GLU A 91 16.63 11.41 1.76
C GLU A 91 16.79 12.08 0.38
N LEU A 92 15.74 12.11 -0.42
CA LEU A 92 15.71 12.82 -1.70
C LEU A 92 15.37 14.31 -1.58
N GLY A 93 15.27 14.81 -0.34
CA GLY A 93 15.00 16.22 -0.05
C GLY A 93 13.52 16.60 -0.01
N ALA A 94 12.62 15.63 -0.11
CA ALA A 94 11.20 15.88 -0.01
C ALA A 94 10.73 15.98 1.45
N SER A 95 9.58 16.65 1.67
CA SER A 95 8.85 16.55 2.92
C SER A 95 7.85 15.40 2.81
N ALA A 96 7.82 14.49 3.78
CA ALA A 96 6.93 13.35 3.72
C ALA A 96 6.49 12.87 5.11
N ASP A 97 5.28 12.36 5.18
CA ASP A 97 4.75 11.51 6.26
C ASP A 97 4.01 10.31 5.66
N GLY A 98 3.57 9.38 6.48
CA GLY A 98 2.85 8.22 5.97
C GLY A 98 2.11 7.46 7.03
N GLU A 99 1.18 6.62 6.58
CA GLU A 99 0.40 5.72 7.41
C GLU A 99 0.13 4.40 6.69
N ILE A 100 -0.06 3.33 7.46
CA ILE A 100 -0.58 2.08 6.95
C ILE A 100 -2.11 2.14 6.86
N VAL A 101 -2.68 1.50 5.84
CA VAL A 101 -4.12 1.49 5.60
C VAL A 101 -4.66 0.09 5.88
N ALA A 102 -5.47 -0.01 6.94
CA ALA A 102 -6.29 -1.19 7.18
C ALA A 102 -7.67 -0.98 6.54
N GLY A 103 -8.12 -1.91 5.71
CA GLY A 103 -9.41 -1.83 5.02
C GLY A 103 -9.30 -1.33 3.58
N ASP A 104 -10.34 -0.65 3.08
CA ASP A 104 -10.40 -0.18 1.69
C ASP A 104 -9.43 0.98 1.42
N PRO A 105 -8.39 0.78 0.60
CA PRO A 105 -7.42 1.82 0.29
C PRO A 105 -8.02 3.03 -0.44
N VAL A 106 -9.08 2.84 -1.22
CA VAL A 106 -9.74 3.93 -1.98
C VAL A 106 -10.53 4.83 -1.03
N GLU A 107 -11.23 4.24 -0.09
CA GLU A 107 -11.97 4.98 0.92
C GLU A 107 -11.00 5.81 1.78
N ARG A 108 -9.88 5.20 2.20
CA ARG A 108 -8.84 5.91 2.97
C ARG A 108 -8.19 7.02 2.15
N LEU A 109 -7.87 6.76 0.87
CA LEU A 109 -7.34 7.76 -0.04
C LEU A 109 -8.29 8.95 -0.18
N THR A 110 -9.57 8.70 -0.40
CA THR A 110 -10.60 9.74 -0.52
C THR A 110 -10.69 10.60 0.76
N SER A 111 -10.70 9.95 1.90
CA SER A 111 -10.72 10.58 3.20
C SER A 111 -9.47 11.43 3.45
N SER A 112 -8.28 10.91 3.10
CA SER A 112 -7.01 11.62 3.26
C SER A 112 -6.90 12.84 2.34
N VAL A 113 -7.32 12.72 1.08
CA VAL A 113 -7.35 13.85 0.13
C VAL A 113 -8.23 14.97 0.66
N SER A 114 -9.43 14.64 1.14
CA SER A 114 -10.38 15.64 1.64
C SER A 114 -9.89 16.30 2.93
N SER A 115 -9.37 15.53 3.89
CA SER A 115 -8.97 16.03 5.20
C SER A 115 -7.67 16.83 5.18
N ARG A 116 -6.75 16.49 4.27
CA ARG A 116 -5.45 17.16 4.14
C ARG A 116 -5.44 18.25 3.08
N GLY A 117 -6.47 18.35 2.25
CA GLY A 117 -6.52 19.29 1.14
C GLY A 117 -5.44 19.01 0.10
N SER A 118 -5.28 17.73 -0.28
CA SER A 118 -4.27 17.34 -1.27
C SER A 118 -4.61 17.88 -2.66
N ASP A 119 -3.61 18.42 -3.34
CA ASP A 119 -3.77 19.00 -4.70
C ASP A 119 -3.70 17.95 -5.80
N GLU A 120 -3.10 16.78 -5.51
CA GLU A 120 -2.86 15.70 -6.46
C GLU A 120 -2.80 14.36 -5.76
N VAL A 121 -3.14 13.32 -6.51
CA VAL A 121 -2.98 11.91 -6.11
C VAL A 121 -2.05 11.20 -7.07
N ILE A 122 -1.05 10.51 -6.53
CA ILE A 122 -0.21 9.58 -7.27
C ILE A 122 -0.51 8.18 -6.76
N ILE A 123 -0.74 7.25 -7.68
CA ILE A 123 -0.97 5.83 -7.39
C ILE A 123 0.14 5.03 -8.05
N LEU A 124 0.91 4.30 -7.24
CA LEU A 124 2.00 3.46 -7.71
C LEU A 124 1.68 1.99 -7.50
N THR A 125 1.56 1.22 -8.58
CA THR A 125 1.20 -0.20 -8.57
C THR A 125 2.25 -1.08 -9.21
N ARG A 126 2.23 -2.38 -8.89
CA ARG A 126 3.12 -3.37 -9.51
C ARG A 126 2.74 -3.63 -10.98
N PRO A 127 3.72 -3.86 -11.88
CA PRO A 127 3.43 -4.07 -13.31
C PRO A 127 2.58 -5.30 -13.65
N HIS A 128 2.57 -6.34 -12.82
CA HIS A 128 1.86 -7.59 -13.10
C HIS A 128 0.43 -7.65 -12.59
N LEU A 129 0.02 -6.71 -11.75
CA LEU A 129 -1.37 -6.58 -11.34
C LEU A 129 -2.23 -5.81 -12.36
N VAL A 130 -1.60 -5.26 -13.39
CA VAL A 130 -2.31 -4.58 -14.50
C VAL A 130 -3.22 -5.52 -15.29
N ALA A 131 -3.03 -6.84 -15.20
CA ALA A 131 -3.68 -7.78 -16.09
C ALA A 131 -5.06 -8.27 -15.63
N GLU A 132 -5.43 -8.25 -14.38
CA GLU A 132 -6.57 -9.09 -14.02
C GLU A 132 -7.72 -8.51 -13.22
N THR A 133 -7.65 -7.47 -12.39
CA THR A 133 -8.88 -7.10 -11.66
C THR A 133 -8.93 -5.73 -10.99
N PHE A 134 -7.79 -5.09 -10.80
CA PHE A 134 -7.75 -3.91 -9.91
C PHE A 134 -7.91 -2.57 -10.62
N HIS A 135 -7.67 -2.51 -11.95
CA HIS A 135 -7.31 -1.24 -12.57
C HIS A 135 -8.42 -0.41 -13.18
N THR A 136 -9.46 -1.02 -13.73
CA THR A 136 -10.46 -0.22 -14.46
C THR A 136 -11.47 0.38 -13.50
N ASP A 137 -11.87 -0.37 -12.50
CA ASP A 137 -12.91 0.06 -11.57
C ASP A 137 -12.40 1.03 -10.50
N TRP A 138 -11.19 0.83 -10.05
CA TRP A 138 -10.52 1.56 -8.98
C TRP A 138 -10.16 2.99 -9.38
N THR A 139 -9.49 3.13 -10.52
CA THR A 139 -9.10 4.45 -11.05
C THR A 139 -10.32 5.25 -11.48
N HIS A 140 -11.33 4.60 -12.05
CA HIS A 140 -12.59 5.25 -12.39
C HIS A 140 -13.41 5.66 -11.16
N LYS A 141 -13.42 4.84 -10.13
CA LYS A 141 -14.10 5.14 -8.87
C LYS A 141 -13.41 6.30 -8.13
N ALA A 142 -12.08 6.28 -8.07
CA ALA A 142 -11.28 7.34 -7.48
C ALA A 142 -11.44 8.68 -8.24
N ARG A 143 -11.37 8.67 -9.57
CA ARG A 143 -11.53 9.89 -10.40
C ARG A 143 -12.86 10.60 -10.20
N ARG A 144 -13.94 9.86 -9.95
CA ARG A 144 -15.27 10.45 -9.75
C ARG A 144 -15.45 11.13 -8.39
N HIS A 145 -14.67 10.73 -7.38
CA HIS A 145 -14.90 11.15 -6.00
C HIS A 145 -13.83 12.11 -5.45
N LEU A 146 -12.63 12.12 -6.04
CA LEU A 146 -11.51 12.86 -5.45
C LEU A 146 -11.45 14.35 -5.84
N GLY A 147 -11.96 14.72 -7.01
CA GLY A 147 -11.96 16.12 -7.48
C GLY A 147 -10.56 16.73 -7.72
N VAL A 148 -9.50 15.91 -7.63
CA VAL A 148 -8.10 16.29 -7.87
C VAL A 148 -7.49 15.45 -8.98
N PRO A 149 -6.44 15.92 -9.67
CA PRO A 149 -5.71 15.12 -10.64
C PRO A 149 -5.18 13.81 -10.04
N ILE A 150 -5.26 12.72 -10.81
CA ILE A 150 -4.74 11.41 -10.44
C ILE A 150 -3.73 10.97 -11.49
N LEU A 151 -2.52 10.71 -11.05
CA LEU A 151 -1.47 10.09 -11.84
C LEU A 151 -1.29 8.63 -11.41
N HIS A 152 -1.39 7.71 -12.36
CA HIS A 152 -1.08 6.30 -12.14
C HIS A 152 0.29 5.97 -12.71
N MET A 153 1.15 5.40 -11.91
CA MET A 153 2.51 4.98 -12.25
C MET A 153 2.69 3.49 -11.98
N LEU A 154 3.58 2.88 -12.73
CA LEU A 154 4.00 1.50 -12.48
C LEU A 154 5.32 1.50 -11.72
N ALA A 155 5.37 0.74 -10.63
CA ALA A 155 6.59 0.54 -9.86
C ALA A 155 7.67 -0.16 -10.71
N HIS A 156 8.91 0.21 -10.49
CA HIS A 156 10.04 -0.45 -11.11
C HIS A 156 10.12 -1.89 -10.60
N ARG A 157 10.43 -2.82 -11.50
CA ARG A 157 10.83 -4.16 -11.09
C ARG A 157 12.27 -4.08 -10.60
N ASP A 158 12.51 -4.40 -9.35
CA ASP A 158 13.86 -4.71 -8.92
C ASP A 158 14.31 -5.94 -9.72
N SER A 159 15.17 -5.70 -10.71
CA SER A 159 15.84 -6.79 -11.42
C SER A 159 16.83 -7.39 -10.43
N ILE A 160 16.50 -8.59 -9.93
CA ILE A 160 17.42 -9.44 -9.17
C ILE A 160 18.55 -9.89 -10.10
#